data_1ed856d61c30022508ae6bb5bf15a821
#
_entry.id   1ed856d61c30022508ae6bb5bf15a821
#
_cell.length_a   1.000
_cell.length_b   1.000
_cell.length_c   1.000
_cell.angle_alpha   90.00
_cell.angle_beta   90.00
_cell.angle_gamma   90.00
#
_symmetry.space_group_name_H-M   'P 1'
#
loop_
_entity.id
_entity.type
_entity.pdbx_description
1 polymer ?
#
loop_
_entity_poly.entity_id
_entity_poly.type
_entity_poly.pdbx_seq_one_letter_code
_entity_poly.pdbx_strand_id
1 'polypeptide(L)'
;MYLGIDTHKKYSQVAVVDGDGNLQDEIRLPNDRLDELAEEYAGGDAAIEASGNYRPIYEMLNEHLDVSLVNPSKNRIIADATVKTDRVDAKKLAHMLRADMLAESYVPPDEIRTLRDLVRTRKSLVEKRTGVLC
;
A
#
# COMPACT_ATOMS: atom_id res chain seq x y z
N MET A 1 -6.38 -1.78 -9.08
CA MET A 1 -6.81 -2.25 -7.75
C MET A 1 -6.10 -1.50 -6.66
N TYR A 2 -6.79 -1.27 -5.57
CA TYR A 2 -6.27 -0.57 -4.41
C TYR A 2 -6.28 -1.52 -3.23
N LEU A 3 -5.11 -1.76 -2.66
CA LEU A 3 -4.95 -2.69 -1.55
C LEU A 3 -4.64 -1.93 -0.27
N GLY A 4 -5.41 -2.18 0.77
CA GLY A 4 -5.09 -1.73 2.11
C GLY A 4 -4.55 -2.89 2.90
N ILE A 5 -3.40 -2.73 3.53
CA ILE A 5 -2.73 -3.82 4.22
C ILE A 5 -2.50 -3.43 5.68
N ASP A 6 -3.22 -4.08 6.57
CA ASP A 6 -3.07 -3.92 8.01
C ASP A 6 -2.10 -5.00 8.50
N THR A 7 -0.85 -4.62 8.69
CA THR A 7 0.20 -5.55 9.05
C THR A 7 0.23 -5.80 10.56
N HIS A 8 0.32 -7.07 10.90
CA HIS A 8 0.55 -7.54 12.26
C HIS A 8 1.87 -8.29 12.32
N LYS A 9 2.27 -8.72 13.48
CA LYS A 9 3.58 -9.32 13.68
C LYS A 9 3.84 -10.55 12.79
N LYS A 10 2.85 -11.43 12.66
CA LYS A 10 2.98 -12.69 11.93
C LYS A 10 2.07 -12.80 10.71
N TYR A 11 1.01 -12.02 10.66
CA TYR A 11 0.03 -12.05 9.60
C TYR A 11 -0.38 -10.64 9.21
N SER A 12 -1.07 -10.53 8.09
CA SER A 12 -1.65 -9.26 7.66
C SER A 12 -3.08 -9.47 7.20
N GLN A 13 -3.90 -8.44 7.40
CA GLN A 13 -5.21 -8.36 6.78
C GLN A 13 -5.13 -7.46 5.57
N VAL A 14 -5.72 -7.92 4.47
CA VAL A 14 -5.68 -7.20 3.21
C VAL A 14 -7.10 -7.01 2.70
N ALA A 15 -7.40 -5.79 2.30
CA ALA A 15 -8.64 -5.48 1.60
C ALA A 15 -8.29 -4.97 0.20
N VAL A 16 -9.00 -5.47 -0.80
CA VAL A 16 -8.81 -5.09 -2.19
C VAL A 16 -10.06 -4.38 -2.69
N VAL A 17 -9.89 -3.18 -3.19
CA VAL A 17 -10.98 -2.33 -3.68
C VAL A 17 -10.70 -1.97 -5.13
N ASP A 18 -11.72 -1.99 -5.97
CA ASP A 18 -11.60 -1.58 -7.36
C ASP A 18 -11.67 -0.05 -7.53
N GLY A 19 -11.54 0.43 -8.77
CA GLY A 19 -11.57 1.85 -9.07
C GLY A 19 -12.91 2.54 -8.75
N ASP A 20 -13.99 1.77 -8.67
CA ASP A 20 -15.32 2.28 -8.35
C ASP A 20 -15.62 2.26 -6.84
N GLY A 21 -14.71 1.75 -6.05
CA GLY A 21 -14.86 1.68 -4.60
C GLY A 21 -15.54 0.42 -4.09
N ASN A 22 -15.68 -0.59 -4.92
CA ASN A 22 -16.27 -1.87 -4.54
C ASN A 22 -15.23 -2.80 -3.95
N LEU A 23 -15.54 -3.38 -2.80
CA LEU A 23 -14.68 -4.36 -2.16
C LEU A 23 -14.65 -5.65 -2.99
N GLN A 24 -13.48 -6.00 -3.49
CA GLN A 24 -13.30 -7.20 -4.32
C GLN A 24 -12.88 -8.40 -3.50
N ASP A 25 -12.09 -8.18 -2.46
CA ASP A 25 -11.60 -9.26 -1.62
C ASP A 25 -11.19 -8.73 -0.25
N GLU A 26 -11.25 -9.60 0.74
CA GLU A 26 -10.80 -9.30 2.09
C GLU A 26 -10.15 -10.57 2.64
N ILE A 27 -8.83 -10.55 2.76
CA ILE A 27 -8.03 -11.74 3.01
C ILE A 27 -7.17 -11.54 4.25
N ARG A 28 -7.02 -12.60 5.01
CA ARG A 28 -6.05 -12.68 6.10
C ARG A 28 -5.02 -13.74 5.72
N LEU A 29 -3.75 -13.36 5.68
CA LEU A 29 -2.69 -14.30 5.29
C LEU A 29 -1.41 -14.07 6.10
N PRO A 30 -0.56 -15.11 6.22
CA PRO A 30 0.73 -14.95 6.86
C PRO A 30 1.61 -13.96 6.11
N ASN A 31 2.45 -13.23 6.84
CA ASN A 31 3.33 -12.22 6.24
C ASN A 31 4.32 -12.82 5.22
N ASP A 32 4.70 -14.07 5.38
CA ASP A 32 5.60 -14.75 4.45
C ASP A 32 4.93 -15.12 3.12
N ARG A 33 3.63 -14.91 3.00
CA ARG A 33 2.87 -15.14 1.77
C ARG A 33 2.38 -13.85 1.10
N LEU A 34 2.79 -12.70 1.59
CA LEU A 34 2.40 -11.41 1.00
C LEU A 34 3.00 -11.22 -0.40
N ASP A 35 4.12 -11.85 -0.69
CA ASP A 35 4.72 -11.82 -2.03
C ASP A 35 3.80 -12.44 -3.09
N GLU A 36 3.12 -13.51 -2.76
CA GLU A 36 2.13 -14.14 -3.66
C GLU A 36 0.98 -13.18 -3.96
N LEU A 37 0.51 -12.48 -2.94
CA LEU A 37 -0.54 -11.48 -3.10
C LEU A 37 -0.06 -10.32 -3.99
N ALA A 38 1.15 -9.86 -3.77
CA ALA A 38 1.75 -8.78 -4.55
C ALA A 38 1.87 -9.15 -6.02
N GLU A 39 2.24 -10.37 -6.32
CA GLU A 39 2.29 -10.88 -7.70
C GLU A 39 0.90 -10.94 -8.33
N GLU A 40 -0.10 -11.39 -7.57
CA GLU A 40 -1.48 -11.50 -8.06
C GLU A 40 -2.04 -10.14 -8.47
N TYR A 41 -1.75 -9.10 -7.71
CA TYR A 41 -2.23 -7.75 -7.98
C TYR A 41 -1.15 -6.83 -8.53
N ALA A 42 -0.14 -7.38 -9.16
CA ALA A 42 0.98 -6.60 -9.71
C ALA A 42 0.48 -5.45 -10.59
N GLY A 43 1.11 -4.30 -10.42
CA GLY A 43 0.71 -3.06 -11.10
C GLY A 43 -0.32 -2.23 -10.36
N GLY A 44 -0.90 -2.75 -9.28
CA GLY A 44 -1.84 -2.02 -8.44
C GLY A 44 -1.15 -1.12 -7.42
N ASP A 45 -1.97 -0.43 -6.66
CA ASP A 45 -1.52 0.45 -5.57
C ASP A 45 -1.82 -0.19 -4.22
N ALA A 46 -0.94 0.00 -3.27
CA ALA A 46 -1.11 -0.53 -1.93
C ALA A 46 -0.76 0.52 -0.88
N ALA A 47 -1.40 0.42 0.28
CA ALA A 47 -1.11 1.26 1.43
C ALA A 47 -0.83 0.39 2.64
N ILE A 48 0.25 0.69 3.34
CA ILE A 48 0.59 0.06 4.62
C ILE A 48 0.92 1.13 5.65
N GLU A 49 0.65 0.85 6.91
CA GLU A 49 1.05 1.76 7.98
C GLU A 49 2.53 1.59 8.32
N ALA A 50 3.22 2.71 8.51
CA ALA A 50 4.62 2.74 8.91
C ALA A 50 4.72 2.48 10.42
N SER A 51 4.51 1.26 10.83
CA SER A 51 4.55 0.85 12.23
C SER A 51 5.45 -0.37 12.40
N GLY A 52 6.15 -0.45 13.52
CA GLY A 52 7.02 -1.56 13.83
C GLY A 52 8.04 -1.85 12.72
N ASN A 53 8.14 -3.09 12.32
CA ASN A 53 9.11 -3.55 11.34
C ASN A 53 8.50 -3.61 9.93
N TYR A 54 8.03 -2.46 9.42
CA TYR A 54 7.37 -2.37 8.11
C TYR A 54 8.32 -2.58 6.93
N ARG A 55 9.60 -2.27 7.11
CA ARG A 55 10.58 -2.18 6.02
C ARG A 55 10.69 -3.43 5.14
N PRO A 56 10.85 -4.64 5.69
CA PRO A 56 10.91 -5.84 4.86
C PRO A 56 9.64 -6.06 4.04
N ILE A 57 8.49 -5.79 4.64
CA ILE A 57 7.20 -5.93 3.96
C ILE A 57 7.07 -4.88 2.86
N TYR A 58 7.44 -3.65 3.14
CA TYR A 58 7.43 -2.57 2.16
C TYR A 58 8.28 -2.92 0.94
N GLU A 59 9.52 -3.34 1.16
CA GLU A 59 10.44 -3.67 0.07
C GLU A 59 9.91 -4.83 -0.78
N MET A 60 9.38 -5.84 -0.14
CA MET A 60 8.82 -7.00 -0.83
C MET A 60 7.60 -6.63 -1.68
N LEU A 61 6.68 -5.86 -1.11
CA LEU A 61 5.48 -5.43 -1.83
C LEU A 61 5.80 -4.46 -2.96
N ASN A 62 6.77 -3.59 -2.75
CA ASN A 62 7.12 -2.55 -3.71
C ASN A 62 7.78 -3.09 -4.99
N GLU A 63 8.14 -4.35 -5.02
CA GLU A 63 8.61 -5.01 -6.24
C GLU A 63 7.50 -5.17 -7.27
N HIS A 64 6.27 -5.32 -6.83
CA HIS A 64 5.12 -5.58 -7.71
C HIS A 64 4.05 -4.51 -7.65
N LEU A 65 3.93 -3.81 -6.54
CA LEU A 65 2.90 -2.82 -6.27
C LEU A 65 3.52 -1.44 -6.06
N ASP A 66 2.76 -0.40 -6.31
CA ASP A 66 3.13 0.95 -5.90
C ASP A 66 2.66 1.16 -4.46
N VAL A 67 3.60 1.07 -3.52
CA VAL A 67 3.29 1.07 -2.09
C VAL A 67 3.44 2.46 -1.48
N SER A 68 2.41 2.90 -0.79
CA SER A 68 2.42 4.13 0.00
C SER A 68 2.55 3.78 1.47
N LEU A 69 3.51 4.41 2.15
CA LEU A 69 3.65 4.32 3.60
C LEU A 69 2.75 5.37 4.23
N VAL A 70 1.96 4.96 5.20
CA VAL A 70 0.99 5.82 5.85
C VAL A 70 1.44 6.10 7.28
N ASN A 71 1.39 7.36 7.68
CA ASN A 71 1.65 7.75 9.06
C ASN A 71 0.45 7.36 9.92
N PRO A 72 0.60 6.43 10.87
CA PRO A 72 -0.54 5.94 11.65
C PRO A 72 -1.23 7.04 12.46
N SER A 73 -0.48 7.97 13.04
CA SER A 73 -1.06 9.05 13.84
C SER A 73 -1.86 10.03 13.00
N LYS A 74 -1.27 10.53 11.93
CA LYS A 74 -1.94 11.49 11.04
C LYS A 74 -3.11 10.85 10.31
N ASN A 75 -2.95 9.62 9.88
CA ASN A 75 -4.01 8.90 9.17
C ASN A 75 -5.18 8.60 10.09
N ARG A 76 -4.93 8.31 11.35
CA ARG A 76 -5.97 8.11 12.36
C ARG A 76 -6.80 9.36 12.57
N ILE A 77 -6.18 10.53 12.58
CA ILE A 77 -6.89 11.81 12.70
C ILE A 77 -7.85 11.99 11.52
N ILE A 78 -7.40 11.70 10.31
CA ILE A 78 -8.24 11.79 9.11
C ILE A 78 -9.39 10.78 9.17
N ALA A 79 -9.09 9.55 9.56
CA ALA A 79 -10.10 8.49 9.69
C ALA A 79 -11.12 8.81 10.77
N ASP A 80 -10.70 9.34 11.91
CA ASP A 80 -11.56 9.66 13.04
C ASP A 80 -12.50 10.84 12.74
N ALA A 81 -12.12 11.70 11.82
CA ALA A 81 -13.00 12.77 11.35
C ALA A 81 -14.24 12.22 10.65
N THR A 82 -14.16 11.02 10.10
CA THR A 82 -15.26 10.38 9.38
C THR A 82 -15.86 9.19 10.14
N VAL A 83 -15.07 8.49 10.93
CA VAL A 83 -15.50 7.30 11.67
C VAL A 83 -14.82 7.29 13.04
N LYS A 84 -15.61 7.20 14.09
CA LYS A 84 -15.12 7.17 15.48
C LYS A 84 -14.61 5.76 15.83
N THR A 85 -13.45 5.39 15.32
CA THR A 85 -12.79 4.14 15.66
C THR A 85 -11.33 4.40 15.97
N ASP A 86 -10.80 3.66 16.92
CA ASP A 86 -9.42 3.83 17.36
C ASP A 86 -8.41 3.21 16.41
N ARG A 87 -8.87 2.57 15.35
CA ARG A 87 -8.02 1.81 14.44
C ARG A 87 -8.42 1.99 12.99
N VAL A 88 -7.42 2.22 12.15
CA VAL A 88 -7.59 2.21 10.70
C VAL A 88 -7.27 0.80 10.21
N ASP A 89 -8.28 0.06 9.78
CA ASP A 89 -8.12 -1.30 9.29
C ASP A 89 -7.79 -1.33 7.78
N ALA A 90 -7.56 -2.52 7.26
CA ALA A 90 -7.20 -2.73 5.87
C ALA A 90 -8.23 -2.15 4.89
N LYS A 91 -9.49 -2.31 5.19
CA LYS A 91 -10.59 -1.83 4.35
C LYS A 91 -10.60 -0.31 4.26
N LYS A 92 -10.42 0.37 5.39
CA LYS A 92 -10.33 1.83 5.43
C LYS A 92 -9.11 2.32 4.68
N LEU A 93 -7.98 1.66 4.84
CA LEU A 93 -6.76 2.00 4.12
C LEU A 93 -6.98 1.92 2.61
N ALA A 94 -7.60 0.86 2.13
CA ALA A 94 -7.88 0.69 0.70
C ALA A 94 -8.79 1.80 0.16
N HIS A 95 -9.86 2.13 0.87
CA HIS A 95 -10.78 3.19 0.47
C HIS A 95 -10.11 4.57 0.51
N MET A 96 -9.30 4.85 1.53
CA MET A 96 -8.58 6.11 1.65
C MET A 96 -7.52 6.24 0.54
N LEU A 97 -6.84 5.16 0.21
CA LEU A 97 -5.89 5.13 -0.90
C LEU A 97 -6.58 5.46 -2.22
N ARG A 98 -7.70 4.82 -2.49
CA ARG A 98 -8.49 5.08 -3.70
C ARG A 98 -8.94 6.53 -3.79
N ALA A 99 -9.36 7.10 -2.68
CA ALA A 99 -9.84 8.48 -2.62
C ALA A 99 -8.72 9.52 -2.50
N ASP A 100 -7.47 9.10 -2.49
CA ASP A 100 -6.29 9.95 -2.31
C ASP A 100 -6.34 10.75 -1.01
N MET A 101 -6.76 10.12 0.07
CA MET A 101 -6.91 10.73 1.39
C MET A 101 -5.88 10.26 2.41
N LEU A 102 -4.82 9.60 1.96
CA LEU A 102 -3.80 9.08 2.87
C LEU A 102 -2.88 10.18 3.36
N ALA A 103 -2.64 10.20 4.67
CA ALA A 103 -1.56 10.98 5.25
C ALA A 103 -0.28 10.15 5.12
N GLU A 104 0.52 10.43 4.11
CA GLU A 104 1.77 9.72 3.90
C GLU A 104 2.68 9.87 5.11
N SER A 105 3.40 8.80 5.39
CA SER A 105 4.32 8.74 6.50
C SER A 105 5.47 9.72 6.32
N TYR A 106 6.14 9.99 7.42
CA TYR A 106 7.41 10.63 7.45
C TYR A 106 8.29 10.17 6.29
N VAL A 107 8.98 11.13 5.71
CA VAL A 107 9.94 10.89 4.64
C VAL A 107 10.94 9.82 5.08
N PRO A 108 11.03 8.69 4.36
CA PRO A 108 12.01 7.67 4.70
C PRO A 108 13.43 8.23 4.64
N PRO A 109 14.40 7.60 5.31
CA PRO A 109 15.80 7.98 5.15
C PRO A 109 16.16 8.11 3.67
N ASP A 110 17.05 9.06 3.37
CA ASP A 110 17.39 9.42 1.97
C ASP A 110 17.63 8.22 1.06
N GLU A 111 18.29 7.19 1.56
CA GLU A 111 18.55 5.97 0.79
C GLU A 111 17.28 5.27 0.34
N ILE A 112 16.30 5.12 1.22
CA ILE A 112 15.04 4.47 0.90
C ILE A 112 14.22 5.34 -0.05
N ARG A 113 14.22 6.63 0.17
CA ARG A 113 13.52 7.58 -0.69
C ARG A 113 14.09 7.56 -2.10
N THR A 114 15.41 7.55 -2.22
CA THR A 114 16.10 7.47 -3.50
C THR A 114 15.75 6.16 -4.20
N LEU A 115 15.79 5.05 -3.48
CA LEU A 115 15.43 3.75 -4.03
C LEU A 115 13.98 3.72 -4.51
N ARG A 116 13.06 4.27 -3.73
CA ARG A 116 11.65 4.36 -4.10
C ARG A 116 11.47 5.17 -5.38
N ASP A 117 12.11 6.32 -5.47
CA ASP A 117 12.03 7.18 -6.64
C ASP A 117 12.61 6.50 -7.88
N LEU A 118 13.72 5.79 -7.73
CA LEU A 118 14.32 5.03 -8.82
C LEU A 118 13.40 3.90 -9.30
N VAL A 119 12.79 3.17 -8.40
CA VAL A 119 11.85 2.09 -8.75
C VAL A 119 10.64 2.65 -9.48
N ARG A 120 10.07 3.75 -9.01
CA ARG A 120 8.93 4.41 -9.66
C ARG A 120 9.30 4.94 -11.04
N THR A 121 10.45 5.56 -11.18
CA THR A 121 10.95 6.05 -12.46
C THR A 121 11.13 4.89 -13.45
N ARG A 122 11.73 3.81 -13.00
CA ARG A 122 11.92 2.61 -13.83
C ARG A 122 10.59 2.03 -14.29
N LYS A 123 9.62 1.92 -13.40
CA LYS A 123 8.27 1.43 -13.74
C LYS A 123 7.63 2.33 -14.80
N SER A 124 7.68 3.63 -14.61
CA SER A 124 7.13 4.60 -15.56
C SER A 124 7.80 4.50 -16.93
N LEU A 125 9.11 4.37 -16.98
CA LEU A 125 9.86 4.23 -18.24
C LEU A 125 9.52 2.92 -18.95
N VAL A 126 9.39 1.84 -18.23
CA VAL A 126 9.00 0.54 -18.80
C VAL A 126 7.60 0.62 -19.38
N GLU A 127 6.66 1.21 -18.68
CA GLU A 127 5.29 1.39 -19.17
C GLU A 127 5.25 2.24 -20.45
N LYS A 128 5.96 3.35 -20.47
CA LYS A 128 6.06 4.21 -21.67
C LYS A 128 6.70 3.48 -22.83
N ARG A 129 7.76 2.74 -22.57
CA ARG A 129 8.46 1.96 -23.60
C ARG A 129 7.54 0.90 -24.20
N THR A 130 6.81 0.19 -23.36
CA THR A 130 5.84 -0.80 -23.79
C THR A 130 4.75 -0.15 -24.65
N GLY A 131 4.22 0.99 -24.23
CA GLY A 131 3.23 1.72 -24.99
C GLY A 131 3.71 2.23 -26.34
N VAL A 132 4.99 2.58 -26.44
CA VAL A 132 5.60 3.04 -27.70
C VAL A 132 5.91 1.87 -28.63
N LEU A 133 6.34 0.74 -28.07
CA LEU A 133 6.73 -0.43 -28.86
C LEU A 133 5.57 -1.32 -29.25
N CYS A 134 4.48 -1.23 -28.52
CA CYS A 134 3.25 -1.90 -28.86
C CYS A 134 2.37 -1.01 -29.71
#